data_0131eb5e50c155bc40abf0e224d74412
#
_entry.id   0131eb5e50c155bc40abf0e224d74412
#
_cell.length_a   1.000
_cell.length_b   1.000
_cell.length_c   1.000
_cell.angle_alpha   90.00
_cell.angle_beta   90.00
_cell.angle_gamma   90.00
#
_symmetry.space_group_name_H-M   'P 1'
#
loop_
_entity.id
_entity.type
_entity.pdbx_description
1 polymer ?
#
loop_
_entity_poly.entity_id
_entity_poly.type
_entity_poly.pdbx_seq_one_letter_code
_entity_poly.pdbx_strand_id
1 'polypeptide(L)'
;DSGYFQQEIERRVETSLNEGLSLSQAWSRIPDKLAFYDYIGNNPAKGGLFRAGPMNKGDGVAEAWLGHPVFQDKEGRELTVRRMPAFFETFPVILVDKDGIVRADIPFRRAESKYSIEQVGVSCNFYGGKLNGQVFTDAPTVKKYARKAQLGEVFEFDRTTLESDGVFRSSPRGWYTFGHANF
;
A
#
# COMPACT_ATOMS: atom_id res chain seq x y z
N ASP A 1 10.41 5.69 1.25
CA ASP A 1 11.01 6.64 2.12
C ASP A 1 10.63 8.09 1.80
N SER A 2 11.14 8.69 0.73
CA SER A 2 10.79 10.07 0.34
C SER A 2 9.88 10.15 -0.88
N GLY A 3 9.26 9.02 -1.26
CA GLY A 3 8.46 8.94 -2.48
C GLY A 3 9.26 8.66 -3.75
N TYR A 4 10.53 8.35 -3.62
CA TYR A 4 11.41 8.09 -4.77
C TYR A 4 10.90 6.91 -5.62
N PHE A 5 10.60 5.78 -4.99
CA PHE A 5 10.15 4.59 -5.71
C PHE A 5 8.73 4.76 -6.25
N GLN A 6 7.86 5.43 -5.50
CA GLN A 6 6.52 5.79 -5.97
C GLN A 6 6.59 6.62 -7.24
N GLN A 7 7.40 7.66 -7.23
CA GLN A 7 7.58 8.55 -8.38
C GLN A 7 8.12 7.80 -9.60
N GLU A 8 9.10 6.90 -9.39
CA GLU A 8 9.68 6.12 -10.47
C GLU A 8 8.66 5.17 -11.09
N ILE A 9 7.85 4.51 -10.27
CA ILE A 9 6.78 3.63 -10.74
C ILE A 9 5.74 4.44 -11.55
N GLU A 10 5.31 5.56 -11.02
CA GLU A 10 4.34 6.44 -11.70
C GLU A 10 4.88 6.93 -13.05
N ARG A 11 6.14 7.31 -13.10
CA ARG A 11 6.80 7.74 -14.34
C ARG A 11 6.80 6.65 -15.39
N ARG A 12 7.13 5.42 -14.99
CA ARG A 12 7.14 4.26 -15.92
C ARG A 12 5.74 3.94 -16.44
N VAL A 13 4.75 3.99 -15.58
CA VAL A 13 3.36 3.75 -15.95
C VAL A 13 2.87 4.84 -16.91
N GLU A 14 3.15 6.09 -16.63
CA GLU A 14 2.80 7.22 -17.50
C GLU A 14 3.45 7.09 -18.88
N THR A 15 4.72 6.73 -18.93
CA THR A 15 5.43 6.48 -20.20
C THR A 15 4.75 5.38 -21.01
N SER A 16 4.38 4.28 -20.35
CA SER A 16 3.70 3.18 -21.02
C SER A 16 2.32 3.58 -21.54
N LEU A 17 1.57 4.39 -20.77
CA LEU A 17 0.28 4.91 -21.21
C LEU A 17 0.42 5.84 -22.42
N ASN A 18 1.46 6.67 -22.45
CA ASN A 18 1.76 7.54 -23.58
C ASN A 18 2.14 6.76 -24.83
N GLU A 19 2.68 5.55 -24.68
CA GLU A 19 2.97 4.63 -25.79
C GLU A 19 1.71 3.93 -26.31
N GLY A 20 0.55 4.18 -25.72
CA GLY A 20 -0.72 3.61 -26.13
C GLY A 20 -1.10 2.30 -25.44
N LEU A 21 -0.40 1.91 -24.39
CA LEU A 21 -0.74 0.70 -23.63
C LEU A 21 -1.95 0.96 -22.71
N SER A 22 -2.71 -0.10 -22.43
CA SER A 22 -3.78 -0.04 -21.44
C SER A 22 -3.18 0.03 -20.03
N LEU A 23 -4.01 0.39 -19.03
CA LEU A 23 -3.60 0.40 -17.62
C LEU A 23 -3.08 -0.97 -17.20
N SER A 24 -3.77 -2.04 -17.57
CA SER A 24 -3.37 -3.40 -17.25
C SER A 24 -1.98 -3.74 -17.83
N GLN A 25 -1.75 -3.37 -19.07
CA GLN A 25 -0.45 -3.60 -19.74
C GLN A 25 0.65 -2.74 -19.12
N ALA A 26 0.36 -1.49 -18.83
CA ALA A 26 1.33 -0.56 -18.23
C ALA A 26 1.78 -1.04 -16.84
N TRP A 27 0.84 -1.42 -15.99
CA TRP A 27 1.16 -1.92 -14.65
C TRP A 27 1.84 -3.30 -14.71
N SER A 28 1.52 -4.13 -15.68
CA SER A 28 2.19 -5.43 -15.86
C SER A 28 3.66 -5.31 -16.24
N ARG A 29 4.10 -4.16 -16.72
CA ARG A 29 5.52 -3.88 -17.00
C ARG A 29 6.32 -3.49 -15.76
N ILE A 30 5.67 -3.20 -14.65
CA ILE A 30 6.36 -2.85 -13.41
C ILE A 30 6.91 -4.14 -12.78
N PRO A 31 8.25 -4.23 -12.55
CA PRO A 31 8.81 -5.40 -11.88
C PRO A 31 8.34 -5.50 -10.43
N ASP A 32 8.11 -6.73 -9.96
CA ASP A 32 7.72 -6.99 -8.57
C ASP A 32 8.72 -6.38 -7.58
N LYS A 33 10.01 -6.46 -7.89
CA LYS A 33 11.06 -5.90 -7.03
C LYS A 33 10.94 -4.39 -6.88
N LEU A 34 10.63 -3.67 -7.96
CA LEU A 34 10.44 -2.23 -7.91
C LEU A 34 9.19 -1.87 -7.08
N ALA A 35 8.10 -2.60 -7.29
CA ALA A 35 6.90 -2.45 -6.48
C ALA A 35 7.18 -2.72 -4.99
N PHE A 36 8.01 -3.73 -4.69
CA PHE A 36 8.36 -4.06 -3.32
C PHE A 36 9.13 -2.94 -2.62
N TYR A 37 9.95 -2.20 -3.34
CA TYR A 37 10.64 -1.04 -2.77
C TYR A 37 9.68 0.11 -2.42
N ASP A 38 8.50 0.14 -3.01
CA ASP A 38 7.44 1.12 -2.70
C ASP A 38 6.47 0.59 -1.66
N TYR A 39 6.97 -0.12 -0.67
CA TYR A 39 6.22 -0.62 0.47
C TYR A 39 6.87 -0.10 1.75
N ILE A 40 6.07 0.53 2.63
CA ILE A 40 6.58 1.21 3.82
C ILE A 40 7.30 0.25 4.78
N GLY A 41 6.95 -1.03 4.77
CA GLY A 41 7.61 -2.05 5.57
C GLY A 41 9.10 -2.20 5.25
N ASN A 42 9.54 -1.76 4.08
CA ASN A 42 10.94 -1.77 3.67
C ASN A 42 11.69 -0.49 4.09
N ASN A 43 11.01 0.48 4.69
CA ASN A 43 11.65 1.68 5.21
C ASN A 43 12.41 1.35 6.49
N PRO A 44 13.75 1.59 6.54
CA PRO A 44 14.54 1.31 7.75
C PRO A 44 14.03 2.00 9.01
N ALA A 45 13.33 3.11 8.88
CA ALA A 45 12.79 3.88 10.00
C ALA A 45 11.50 3.29 10.61
N LYS A 46 10.93 2.23 10.03
CA LYS A 46 9.64 1.68 10.49
C LYS A 46 9.77 0.55 11.52
N GLY A 47 10.94 0.25 11.97
CA GLY A 47 11.12 -0.72 13.06
C GLY A 47 10.81 -0.13 14.43
N GLY A 48 11.19 -0.85 15.46
CA GLY A 48 11.12 -0.39 16.85
C GLY A 48 12.30 -0.94 17.65
N LEU A 49 12.69 -0.22 18.70
CA LEU A 49 13.85 -0.59 19.52
C LEU A 49 13.73 -1.98 20.11
N PHE A 50 12.53 -2.36 20.56
CA PHE A 50 12.27 -3.64 21.21
C PHE A 50 11.68 -4.69 20.26
N ARG A 51 11.56 -4.37 19.00
CA ARG A 51 11.09 -5.29 17.96
C ARG A 51 12.30 -5.97 17.34
N ALA A 52 12.78 -7.03 17.98
CA ALA A 52 13.94 -7.77 17.52
C ALA A 52 13.58 -8.73 16.39
N GLY A 53 14.58 -9.10 15.59
CA GLY A 53 14.46 -10.09 14.54
C GLY A 53 14.50 -9.49 13.14
N PRO A 54 14.54 -10.35 12.10
CA PRO A 54 14.57 -9.90 10.72
C PRO A 54 13.22 -9.31 10.31
N MET A 55 13.20 -8.59 9.19
CA MET A 55 11.98 -7.97 8.65
C MET A 55 10.87 -8.99 8.41
N ASN A 56 11.22 -10.20 8.00
CA ASN A 56 10.26 -11.28 7.74
C ASN A 56 9.55 -11.76 9.01
N LYS A 57 10.11 -11.55 10.19
CA LYS A 57 9.46 -11.86 11.45
C LYS A 57 8.29 -10.91 11.75
N GLY A 58 8.30 -9.74 11.15
CA GLY A 58 7.20 -8.79 11.23
C GLY A 58 6.12 -9.07 10.20
N ASP A 59 6.36 -8.67 8.96
CA ASP A 59 5.38 -8.79 7.87
C ASP A 59 5.19 -10.20 7.36
N GLY A 60 6.20 -11.03 7.44
CA GLY A 60 6.26 -12.34 6.83
C GLY A 60 7.12 -12.37 5.58
N VAL A 61 7.16 -13.52 4.92
CA VAL A 61 7.89 -13.70 3.67
C VAL A 61 7.03 -13.20 2.53
N ALA A 62 7.56 -12.26 1.74
CA ALA A 62 6.83 -11.74 0.57
C ALA A 62 6.71 -12.84 -0.48
N GLU A 63 5.49 -13.16 -0.90
CA GLU A 63 5.22 -14.21 -1.88
C GLU A 63 4.95 -13.64 -3.27
N ALA A 64 4.10 -12.61 -3.36
CA ALA A 64 3.68 -12.06 -4.63
C ALA A 64 3.21 -10.62 -4.50
N TRP A 65 3.41 -9.85 -5.55
CA TRP A 65 2.76 -8.56 -5.71
C TRP A 65 1.34 -8.78 -6.20
N LEU A 66 0.36 -8.26 -5.46
CA LEU A 66 -1.04 -8.44 -5.82
C LEU A 66 -1.49 -7.52 -6.96
N GLY A 67 -0.72 -6.49 -7.26
CA GLY A 67 -1.04 -5.50 -8.26
C GLY A 67 -1.30 -4.13 -7.66
N HIS A 68 -1.56 -3.16 -8.53
CA HIS A 68 -1.85 -1.80 -8.11
C HIS A 68 -3.36 -1.59 -8.02
N PRO A 69 -3.91 -1.29 -6.82
CA PRO A 69 -5.33 -1.05 -6.67
C PRO A 69 -5.71 0.37 -7.11
N VAL A 70 -6.77 0.48 -7.88
CA VAL A 70 -7.38 1.76 -8.25
C VAL A 70 -8.79 1.76 -7.70
N PHE A 71 -9.13 2.76 -6.91
CA PHE A 71 -10.43 2.88 -6.27
C PHE A 71 -11.30 3.86 -7.04
N GLN A 72 -12.58 3.55 -7.14
CA GLN A 72 -13.57 4.41 -7.78
C GLN A 72 -14.81 4.48 -6.91
N ASP A 73 -15.44 5.64 -6.85
CA ASP A 73 -16.75 5.78 -6.22
C ASP A 73 -17.86 5.40 -7.21
N LYS A 74 -19.12 5.41 -6.75
CA LYS A 74 -20.27 5.08 -7.59
C LYS A 74 -20.49 6.08 -8.73
N GLU A 75 -19.90 7.28 -8.63
CA GLU A 75 -19.95 8.30 -9.67
C GLU A 75 -18.83 8.16 -10.69
N GLY A 76 -17.97 7.17 -10.52
CA GLY A 76 -16.86 6.90 -11.44
C GLY A 76 -15.60 7.71 -11.20
N ARG A 77 -15.55 8.54 -10.15
CA ARG A 77 -14.33 9.29 -9.82
C ARG A 77 -13.25 8.35 -9.31
N GLU A 78 -12.03 8.50 -9.83
CA GLU A 78 -10.89 7.77 -9.34
C GLU A 78 -10.46 8.33 -7.99
N LEU A 79 -10.30 7.44 -7.02
CA LEU A 79 -9.89 7.79 -5.67
C LEU A 79 -8.53 7.19 -5.36
N THR A 80 -7.70 7.93 -4.63
CA THR A 80 -6.38 7.49 -4.18
C THR A 80 -6.38 7.41 -2.66
N VAL A 81 -5.85 6.32 -2.12
CA VAL A 81 -5.67 6.19 -0.66
C VAL A 81 -4.46 7.02 -0.25
N ARG A 82 -4.65 7.92 0.71
CA ARG A 82 -3.55 8.70 1.25
C ARG A 82 -2.59 7.78 1.99
N ARG A 83 -1.32 7.82 1.62
CA ARG A 83 -0.30 6.97 2.21
C ARG A 83 0.10 7.45 3.59
N MET A 84 0.42 6.50 4.46
CA MET A 84 0.88 6.79 5.81
C MET A 84 2.31 7.33 5.76
N PRO A 85 2.56 8.53 6.34
CA PRO A 85 3.94 9.02 6.51
C PRO A 85 4.73 8.12 7.47
N ALA A 86 6.05 8.05 7.26
CA ALA A 86 6.92 7.13 8.02
C ALA A 86 6.93 7.38 9.54
N PHE A 87 6.62 8.59 9.97
CA PHE A 87 6.63 8.95 11.39
C PHE A 87 5.41 8.50 12.19
N PHE A 88 4.37 8.03 11.52
CA PHE A 88 3.11 7.64 12.17
C PHE A 88 3.07 6.14 12.41
N GLU A 89 2.65 5.75 13.62
CA GLU A 89 2.33 4.35 13.93
C GLU A 89 0.93 3.99 13.45
N THR A 90 0.01 4.94 13.53
CA THR A 90 -1.35 4.80 13.00
C THR A 90 -1.71 6.04 12.21
N PHE A 91 -2.51 5.86 11.17
CA PHE A 91 -2.90 6.96 10.30
C PHE A 91 -4.31 6.69 9.77
N PRO A 92 -5.18 7.70 9.69
CA PRO A 92 -6.54 7.49 9.20
C PRO A 92 -6.52 7.06 7.73
N VAL A 93 -7.39 6.11 7.38
CA VAL A 93 -7.55 5.66 5.99
C VAL A 93 -8.55 6.58 5.32
N ILE A 94 -8.06 7.42 4.41
CA ILE A 94 -8.89 8.34 3.63
C ILE A 94 -8.60 8.16 2.14
N LEU A 95 -9.65 8.30 1.34
CA LEU A 95 -9.57 8.23 -0.10
C LEU A 95 -9.92 9.60 -0.66
N VAL A 96 -9.01 10.14 -1.46
CA VAL A 96 -9.13 11.49 -2.02
C VAL A 96 -9.22 11.42 -3.54
N ASP A 97 -9.88 12.40 -4.14
CA ASP A 97 -9.94 12.53 -5.58
C ASP A 97 -8.70 13.30 -6.11
N LYS A 98 -8.67 13.54 -7.41
CA LYS A 98 -7.55 14.25 -8.06
C LYS A 98 -7.35 15.67 -7.53
N ASP A 99 -8.37 16.29 -6.95
CA ASP A 99 -8.32 17.65 -6.40
C ASP A 99 -7.94 17.63 -4.91
N GLY A 100 -7.68 16.46 -4.33
CA GLY A 100 -7.33 16.31 -2.92
C GLY A 100 -8.52 16.37 -1.96
N ILE A 101 -9.74 16.32 -2.49
CA ILE A 101 -10.96 16.35 -1.67
C ILE A 101 -11.24 14.94 -1.17
N VAL A 102 -11.48 14.80 0.15
CA VAL A 102 -11.82 13.51 0.76
C VAL A 102 -13.21 13.07 0.28
N ARG A 103 -13.27 11.92 -0.37
CA ARG A 103 -14.51 11.36 -0.91
C ARG A 103 -14.96 10.10 -0.18
N ALA A 104 -14.05 9.41 0.48
CA ALA A 104 -14.36 8.21 1.27
C ALA A 104 -13.37 8.06 2.41
N ASP A 105 -13.78 7.33 3.44
CA ASP A 105 -12.91 7.00 4.56
C ASP A 105 -13.28 5.65 5.17
N ILE A 106 -12.41 5.17 6.07
CA ILE A 106 -12.72 4.05 6.97
C ILE A 106 -12.68 4.62 8.38
N PRO A 107 -13.83 4.79 9.07
CA PRO A 107 -13.83 5.36 10.41
C PRO A 107 -13.08 4.48 11.40
N PHE A 108 -12.32 5.09 12.29
CA PHE A 108 -11.56 4.39 13.33
C PHE A 108 -12.49 3.70 14.34
N ARG A 109 -13.60 4.35 14.65
CA ARG A 109 -14.66 3.79 15.50
C ARG A 109 -15.93 3.69 14.66
N ARG A 110 -16.91 2.88 15.11
CA ARG A 110 -18.24 2.83 14.51
C ARG A 110 -19.02 4.14 14.79
N ALA A 111 -18.34 5.26 14.58
CA ALA A 111 -19.00 6.55 14.57
C ALA A 111 -19.72 6.75 13.24
N GLU A 112 -20.73 7.57 13.23
CA GLU A 112 -21.38 7.94 11.99
C GLU A 112 -20.37 8.64 11.08
N SER A 113 -20.11 8.05 9.91
CA SER A 113 -19.33 8.68 8.87
C SER A 113 -20.24 9.02 7.71
N LYS A 114 -20.04 10.20 7.15
CA LYS A 114 -20.72 10.60 5.91
C LYS A 114 -20.04 10.03 4.66
N TYR A 115 -18.83 9.45 4.83
CA TYR A 115 -17.94 9.08 3.74
C TYR A 115 -17.51 7.62 3.83
N SER A 116 -18.25 6.77 4.53
CA SER A 116 -17.89 5.34 4.65
C SER A 116 -17.86 4.68 3.27
N ILE A 117 -17.05 3.62 3.16
CA ILE A 117 -16.93 2.85 1.91
C ILE A 117 -18.30 2.35 1.43
N GLU A 118 -19.16 1.91 2.37
CA GLU A 118 -20.51 1.43 2.06
C GLU A 118 -21.40 2.53 1.48
N GLN A 119 -21.37 3.72 2.08
CA GLN A 119 -22.24 4.84 1.66
C GLN A 119 -21.81 5.39 0.31
N VAL A 120 -20.53 5.49 0.07
CA VAL A 120 -19.97 6.05 -1.17
C VAL A 120 -20.01 5.03 -2.30
N GLY A 121 -20.05 3.74 -1.98
CA GLY A 121 -20.08 2.67 -2.99
C GLY A 121 -18.74 2.53 -3.71
N VAL A 122 -17.66 2.48 -2.96
CA VAL A 122 -16.30 2.39 -3.52
C VAL A 122 -16.05 0.99 -4.05
N SER A 123 -15.50 0.90 -5.26
CA SER A 123 -14.99 -0.33 -5.86
C SER A 123 -13.46 -0.27 -5.97
N CYS A 124 -12.85 -1.43 -6.07
CA CYS A 124 -11.40 -1.58 -6.17
C CYS A 124 -11.06 -2.45 -7.37
N ASN A 125 -10.28 -1.91 -8.31
CA ASN A 125 -9.80 -2.62 -9.49
C ASN A 125 -8.30 -2.81 -9.35
N PHE A 126 -7.80 -4.02 -9.69
CA PHE A 126 -6.36 -4.30 -9.67
C PHE A 126 -5.79 -4.33 -11.09
N TYR A 127 -4.64 -3.71 -11.25
CA TYR A 127 -3.89 -3.68 -12.50
C TYR A 127 -2.48 -4.21 -12.26
N GLY A 128 -2.06 -5.15 -13.09
CA GLY A 128 -0.79 -5.86 -12.92
C GLY A 128 -0.83 -6.85 -11.76
N GLY A 129 0.27 -7.57 -11.54
CA GLY A 129 0.41 -8.50 -10.43
C GLY A 129 -0.55 -9.69 -10.47
N LYS A 130 -0.67 -10.35 -9.33
CA LYS A 130 -1.48 -11.58 -9.19
C LYS A 130 -2.98 -11.34 -9.39
N LEU A 131 -3.49 -10.17 -8.97
CA LEU A 131 -4.91 -9.84 -9.06
C LEU A 131 -5.27 -9.01 -10.29
N ASN A 132 -4.41 -8.99 -11.29
CA ASN A 132 -4.63 -8.22 -12.52
C ASN A 132 -6.02 -8.51 -13.12
N GLY A 133 -6.77 -7.45 -13.39
CA GLY A 133 -8.10 -7.53 -13.99
C GLY A 133 -9.24 -7.83 -13.02
N GLN A 134 -8.97 -8.09 -11.75
CA GLN A 134 -10.02 -8.34 -10.77
C GLN A 134 -10.62 -7.05 -10.24
N VAL A 135 -11.94 -7.09 -10.02
CA VAL A 135 -12.71 -5.97 -9.48
C VAL A 135 -13.42 -6.43 -8.22
N PHE A 136 -13.27 -5.69 -7.15
CA PHE A 136 -13.94 -5.96 -5.88
C PHE A 136 -14.92 -4.83 -5.57
N THR A 137 -16.14 -5.20 -5.21
CA THR A 137 -17.22 -4.25 -4.92
C THR A 137 -17.79 -4.38 -3.52
N ASP A 138 -17.51 -5.49 -2.84
CA ASP A 138 -17.97 -5.69 -1.47
C ASP A 138 -17.16 -4.86 -0.48
N ALA A 139 -17.83 -4.19 0.42
CA ALA A 139 -17.20 -3.26 1.36
C ALA A 139 -16.09 -3.88 2.22
N PRO A 140 -16.21 -5.09 2.79
CA PRO A 140 -15.13 -5.69 3.56
C PRO A 140 -13.84 -5.87 2.77
N THR A 141 -13.92 -6.33 1.52
CA THR A 141 -12.74 -6.52 0.66
C THR A 141 -12.12 -5.18 0.26
N VAL A 142 -12.94 -4.21 -0.11
CA VAL A 142 -12.46 -2.85 -0.46
C VAL A 142 -11.75 -2.21 0.72
N LYS A 143 -12.30 -2.32 1.93
CA LYS A 143 -11.66 -1.82 3.16
C LYS A 143 -10.32 -2.48 3.41
N LYS A 144 -10.24 -3.80 3.24
CA LYS A 144 -9.00 -4.56 3.40
C LYS A 144 -7.90 -4.01 2.49
N TYR A 145 -8.20 -3.82 1.21
CA TYR A 145 -7.22 -3.34 0.25
C TYR A 145 -6.91 -1.85 0.42
N ALA A 146 -7.86 -1.04 0.86
CA ALA A 146 -7.61 0.36 1.19
C ALA A 146 -6.61 0.48 2.35
N ARG A 147 -6.75 -0.34 3.40
CA ARG A 147 -5.79 -0.38 4.51
C ARG A 147 -4.40 -0.81 4.05
N LYS A 148 -4.33 -1.78 3.15
CA LYS A 148 -3.04 -2.22 2.58
C LYS A 148 -2.42 -1.17 1.67
N ALA A 149 -3.22 -0.49 0.86
CA ALA A 149 -2.76 0.56 -0.04
C ALA A 149 -2.19 1.78 0.71
N GLN A 150 -2.66 2.03 1.93
CA GLN A 150 -2.11 3.06 2.81
C GLN A 150 -0.61 2.84 3.10
N LEU A 151 -0.16 1.61 3.07
CA LEU A 151 1.22 1.22 3.35
C LEU A 151 2.11 1.16 2.09
N GLY A 152 1.59 1.49 0.92
CA GLY A 152 2.29 1.42 -0.36
C GLY A 152 1.69 0.38 -1.28
N GLU A 153 2.52 -0.27 -2.08
CA GLU A 153 2.06 -1.35 -2.96
C GLU A 153 1.61 -2.56 -2.14
N VAL A 154 0.69 -3.33 -2.70
CA VAL A 154 0.00 -4.40 -1.98
C VAL A 154 0.67 -5.75 -2.27
N PHE A 155 1.14 -6.42 -1.22
CA PHE A 155 1.82 -7.71 -1.33
C PHE A 155 1.09 -8.78 -0.52
N GLU A 156 1.25 -10.02 -0.99
CA GLU A 156 0.87 -11.21 -0.23
C GLU A 156 2.08 -11.68 0.57
N PHE A 157 1.88 -11.88 1.89
CA PHE A 157 2.93 -12.31 2.79
C PHE A 157 2.56 -13.63 3.47
N ASP A 158 3.52 -14.56 3.54
CA ASP A 158 3.40 -15.76 4.36
C ASP A 158 3.88 -15.45 5.77
N ARG A 159 2.96 -15.47 6.73
CA ARG A 159 3.28 -15.27 8.15
C ARG A 159 3.45 -16.59 8.90
N THR A 160 3.04 -17.70 8.32
CA THR A 160 2.99 -19.00 9.01
C THR A 160 4.37 -19.58 9.24
N THR A 161 5.22 -19.56 8.23
CA THR A 161 6.55 -20.19 8.25
C THR A 161 7.45 -19.67 9.37
N LEU A 162 7.43 -18.37 9.62
CA LEU A 162 8.26 -17.72 10.65
C LEU A 162 7.45 -17.26 11.85
N GLU A 163 6.18 -17.61 11.93
CA GLU A 163 5.26 -17.15 12.97
C GLU A 163 5.29 -15.63 13.11
N SER A 164 5.22 -14.94 11.99
CA SER A 164 5.30 -13.48 11.92
C SER A 164 4.07 -12.83 12.58
N ASP A 165 4.30 -11.74 13.31
CA ASP A 165 3.26 -11.09 14.12
C ASP A 165 2.60 -9.87 13.48
N GLY A 166 3.08 -9.45 12.31
CA GLY A 166 2.50 -8.31 11.59
C GLY A 166 2.99 -6.93 12.06
N VAL A 167 3.95 -6.89 12.95
CA VAL A 167 4.55 -5.64 13.45
C VAL A 167 5.85 -5.36 12.69
N PHE A 168 5.97 -4.18 12.10
CA PHE A 168 7.16 -3.82 11.33
C PHE A 168 8.45 -3.99 12.11
N ARG A 169 9.46 -4.58 11.47
CA ARG A 169 10.83 -4.69 12.00
C ARG A 169 11.78 -3.95 11.08
N SER A 170 12.81 -3.35 11.69
CA SER A 170 13.81 -2.62 10.94
C SER A 170 14.69 -3.56 10.11
N SER A 171 15.18 -3.04 8.98
CA SER A 171 16.14 -3.72 8.12
C SER A 171 17.53 -3.73 8.77
N PRO A 172 18.48 -4.56 8.24
CA PRO A 172 19.89 -4.45 8.65
C PRO A 172 20.45 -3.04 8.53
N ARG A 173 20.01 -2.27 7.52
CA ARG A 173 20.42 -0.87 7.37
C ARG A 173 19.97 -0.01 8.54
N GLY A 174 18.77 -0.18 9.02
CA GLY A 174 18.24 0.55 10.19
C GLY A 174 18.99 0.18 11.47
N TRP A 175 19.24 -1.10 11.68
CA TRP A 175 20.02 -1.56 12.84
C TRP A 175 21.46 -1.09 12.81
N TYR A 176 22.09 -1.12 11.65
CA TYR A 176 23.45 -0.58 11.48
C TYR A 176 23.50 0.90 11.86
N THR A 177 22.57 1.68 11.32
CA THR A 177 22.50 3.13 11.60
C THR A 177 22.27 3.39 13.08
N PHE A 178 21.36 2.67 13.71
CA PHE A 178 21.07 2.78 15.14
C PHE A 178 22.29 2.48 15.98
N GLY A 179 22.95 1.35 15.73
CA GLY A 179 24.13 0.94 16.51
C GLY A 179 25.28 1.92 16.40
N HIS A 180 25.58 2.38 15.18
CA HIS A 180 26.70 3.30 14.95
C HIS A 180 26.42 4.73 15.43
N ALA A 181 25.15 5.11 15.55
CA ALA A 181 24.80 6.43 16.12
C ALA A 181 24.78 6.44 17.64
N ASN A 182 24.54 5.28 18.29
CA ASN A 182 24.33 5.21 19.74
C ASN A 182 25.47 4.53 20.51
N PHE A 183 26.38 3.85 19.83
CA PHE A 183 27.54 3.19 20.41
C PHE A 183 28.82 3.61 19.70
#